data_55e110ba162198bdef1bcdbe8f68da73
#
_entry.id   55e110ba162198bdef1bcdbe8f68da73
#
_cell.length_a   1.000
_cell.length_b   1.000
_cell.length_c   1.000
_cell.angle_alpha   90.00
_cell.angle_beta   90.00
_cell.angle_gamma   90.00
#
_symmetry.space_group_name_H-M   'P 1'
#
loop_
_entity.id
_entity.type
_entity.pdbx_description
1 polymer ?
#
loop_
_entity_poly.entity_id
_entity_poly.type
_entity_poly.pdbx_seq_one_letter_code
_entity_poly.pdbx_strand_id
1 'polypeptide(L)'
;MASNSGIQWYFDDFEVGQVLQTGSRTVSEAEIIAFATQFDPQPFHVDHDAGAASIFGGVIASGWHTCSMMMRLVVDAFLSQSASMGSPGIEEIRWIKPVRAGDTISVQLTVREVRPSRSKPDRGVILLLWEASNQHGEPVATIKGLGMFGCRPAPSSL
;
A
#
# COMPACT_ATOMS: atom_id res chain seq x y z
N MET A 1 -26.64 17.19 -10.36
CA MET A 1 -25.83 17.80 -9.27
C MET A 1 -24.74 16.80 -8.91
N ALA A 2 -23.53 17.01 -9.40
CA ALA A 2 -22.41 16.24 -8.93
C ALA A 2 -22.19 16.61 -7.46
N SER A 3 -22.53 15.71 -6.56
CA SER A 3 -22.14 15.81 -5.16
C SER A 3 -20.65 16.00 -5.14
N ASN A 4 -20.20 17.06 -4.51
CA ASN A 4 -18.81 17.30 -4.19
C ASN A 4 -18.37 16.08 -3.39
N SER A 5 -17.87 15.06 -4.11
CA SER A 5 -17.39 13.82 -3.54
C SER A 5 -16.26 14.21 -2.62
N GLY A 6 -16.34 13.83 -1.36
CA GLY A 6 -15.46 14.20 -0.27
C GLY A 6 -13.97 13.95 -0.48
N ILE A 7 -13.38 14.50 -1.55
CA ILE A 7 -11.94 14.51 -1.77
C ILE A 7 -11.32 15.44 -0.75
N GLN A 8 -10.47 14.87 0.09
CA GLN A 8 -9.79 15.57 1.18
C GLN A 8 -8.32 15.82 0.87
N TRP A 9 -7.71 14.99 -0.02
CA TRP A 9 -6.30 15.02 -0.31
C TRP A 9 -6.05 15.37 -1.79
N TYR A 10 -5.38 16.48 -2.00
CA TYR A 10 -4.89 16.93 -3.31
C TYR A 10 -3.36 16.96 -3.30
N PHE A 11 -2.76 17.10 -4.47
CA PHE A 11 -1.31 17.25 -4.59
C PHE A 11 -0.75 18.33 -3.65
N ASP A 12 -1.48 19.45 -3.51
CA ASP A 12 -1.10 20.59 -2.69
C ASP A 12 -1.00 20.29 -1.18
N ASP A 13 -1.60 19.20 -0.74
CA ASP A 13 -1.66 18.84 0.68
C ASP A 13 -0.47 17.98 1.13
N PHE A 14 0.43 17.61 0.23
CA PHE A 14 1.58 16.76 0.54
C PHE A 14 2.85 17.58 0.73
N GLU A 15 3.56 17.27 1.80
CA GLU A 15 4.84 17.88 2.15
C GLU A 15 5.89 16.80 2.44
N VAL A 16 7.14 17.05 2.03
CA VAL A 16 8.25 16.14 2.34
C VAL A 16 8.41 15.97 3.85
N GLY A 17 8.52 14.72 4.30
CA GLY A 17 8.63 14.38 5.72
C GLY A 17 7.29 14.10 6.41
N GLN A 18 6.16 14.40 5.77
CA GLN A 18 4.85 14.10 6.30
C GLN A 18 4.67 12.59 6.48
N VAL A 19 4.07 12.19 7.61
CA VAL A 19 3.81 10.80 7.96
C VAL A 19 2.31 10.56 8.06
N LEU A 20 1.84 9.48 7.42
CA LEU A 20 0.47 8.99 7.50
C LEU A 20 0.50 7.56 8.05
N GLN A 21 -0.49 7.23 8.88
CA GLN A 21 -0.66 5.89 9.43
C GLN A 21 -1.95 5.28 8.90
N THR A 22 -1.91 3.98 8.62
CA THR A 22 -3.11 3.22 8.27
C THR A 22 -3.70 2.54 9.51
N GLY A 23 -4.90 2.00 9.36
CA GLY A 23 -5.40 0.96 10.24
C GLY A 23 -4.59 -0.34 10.09
N SER A 24 -5.10 -1.43 10.62
CA SER A 24 -4.46 -2.73 10.59
C SER A 24 -5.37 -3.79 9.97
N ARG A 25 -4.77 -4.88 9.51
CA ARG A 25 -5.45 -6.04 8.95
C ARG A 25 -4.79 -7.33 9.43
N THR A 26 -5.59 -8.24 9.95
CA THR A 26 -5.16 -9.60 10.29
C THR A 26 -5.43 -10.52 9.11
N VAL A 27 -4.44 -11.34 8.74
CA VAL A 27 -4.56 -12.29 7.63
C VAL A 27 -4.70 -13.71 8.16
N SER A 28 -5.67 -14.46 7.63
CA SER A 28 -5.86 -15.87 7.95
C SER A 28 -5.10 -16.77 6.98
N GLU A 29 -4.85 -18.04 7.39
CA GLU A 29 -4.26 -19.04 6.50
C GLU A 29 -5.14 -19.27 5.27
N ALA A 30 -6.47 -19.30 5.44
CA ALA A 30 -7.40 -19.45 4.33
C ALA A 30 -7.28 -18.33 3.30
N GLU A 31 -7.11 -17.08 3.74
CA GLU A 31 -6.88 -15.95 2.85
C GLU A 31 -5.54 -16.05 2.12
N ILE A 32 -4.48 -16.46 2.81
CA ILE A 32 -3.15 -16.69 2.21
C ILE A 32 -3.24 -17.71 1.08
N ILE A 33 -3.85 -18.86 1.35
CA ILE A 33 -4.00 -19.95 0.39
C ILE A 33 -4.89 -19.52 -0.78
N ALA A 34 -5.99 -18.82 -0.53
CA ALA A 34 -6.91 -18.36 -1.57
C ALA A 34 -6.23 -17.40 -2.55
N PHE A 35 -5.49 -16.41 -2.05
CA PHE A 35 -4.74 -15.50 -2.91
C PHE A 35 -3.67 -16.24 -3.71
N ALA A 36 -2.87 -17.06 -3.05
CA ALA A 36 -1.76 -17.75 -3.69
C ALA A 36 -2.23 -18.79 -4.71
N THR A 37 -3.31 -19.49 -4.45
CA THR A 37 -3.89 -20.43 -5.42
C THR A 37 -4.23 -19.75 -6.74
N GLN A 38 -4.64 -18.50 -6.68
CA GLN A 38 -4.99 -17.73 -7.87
C GLN A 38 -3.78 -17.09 -8.56
N PHE A 39 -2.78 -16.62 -7.80
CA PHE A 39 -1.73 -15.74 -8.35
C PHE A 39 -0.30 -16.21 -8.13
N ASP A 40 -0.04 -17.06 -7.13
CA ASP A 40 1.31 -17.50 -6.76
C ASP A 40 1.28 -18.89 -6.10
N PRO A 41 0.90 -19.95 -6.85
CA PRO A 41 0.63 -21.26 -6.29
C PRO A 41 1.90 -22.08 -5.98
N GLN A 42 2.86 -21.46 -5.32
CA GLN A 42 4.01 -22.18 -4.78
C GLN A 42 3.61 -23.00 -3.55
N PRO A 43 4.18 -24.21 -3.34
CA PRO A 43 3.72 -25.12 -2.29
C PRO A 43 3.65 -24.50 -0.89
N PHE A 44 4.64 -23.70 -0.49
CA PHE A 44 4.68 -23.07 0.83
C PHE A 44 3.68 -21.92 1.03
N HIS A 45 2.95 -21.53 -0.03
CA HIS A 45 1.85 -20.57 0.04
C HIS A 45 0.47 -21.23 0.00
N VAL A 46 0.36 -22.43 -0.54
CA VAL A 46 -0.95 -23.05 -0.84
C VAL A 46 -1.24 -24.33 -0.06
N ASP A 47 -0.24 -24.89 0.61
CA ASP A 47 -0.39 -26.18 1.31
C ASP A 47 0.20 -26.10 2.71
N HIS A 48 -0.61 -26.48 3.71
CA HIS A 48 -0.24 -26.42 5.12
C HIS A 48 1.01 -27.29 5.41
N ASP A 49 1.01 -28.52 4.92
CA ASP A 49 2.09 -29.47 5.20
C ASP A 49 3.37 -29.12 4.45
N ALA A 50 3.24 -28.68 3.20
CA ALA A 50 4.37 -28.17 2.43
C ALA A 50 4.97 -26.91 3.05
N GLY A 51 4.15 -26.01 3.55
CA GLY A 51 4.59 -24.84 4.29
C GLY A 51 5.36 -25.22 5.54
N ALA A 52 4.82 -26.14 6.35
CA ALA A 52 5.46 -26.65 7.57
C ALA A 52 6.81 -27.30 7.29
N ALA A 53 6.93 -28.02 6.17
CA ALA A 53 8.18 -28.70 5.76
C ALA A 53 9.18 -27.74 5.08
N SER A 54 8.79 -26.52 4.75
CA SER A 54 9.64 -25.53 4.10
C SER A 54 10.62 -24.86 5.08
N ILE A 55 11.56 -24.10 4.53
CA ILE A 55 12.46 -23.25 5.34
C ILE A 55 11.73 -22.23 6.21
N PHE A 56 10.44 -21.95 5.89
CA PHE A 56 9.63 -21.00 6.63
C PHE A 56 8.96 -21.60 7.87
N GLY A 57 8.86 -22.94 7.94
CA GLY A 57 8.23 -23.64 9.06
C GLY A 57 6.73 -23.41 9.23
N GLY A 58 6.05 -23.07 8.16
CA GLY A 58 4.62 -22.80 8.11
C GLY A 58 4.24 -22.13 6.79
N VAL A 59 2.95 -22.04 6.52
CA VAL A 59 2.43 -21.28 5.37
C VAL A 59 2.75 -19.80 5.54
N ILE A 60 3.24 -19.18 4.49
CA ILE A 60 3.47 -17.73 4.44
C ILE A 60 2.71 -17.09 3.28
N ALA A 61 2.33 -15.84 3.46
CA ALA A 61 1.70 -15.06 2.39
C ALA A 61 2.69 -14.85 1.22
N SER A 62 2.17 -14.94 0.00
CA SER A 62 2.90 -14.44 -1.16
C SER A 62 3.32 -12.99 -0.93
N GLY A 63 4.50 -12.61 -1.38
CA GLY A 63 4.92 -11.20 -1.33
C GLY A 63 3.93 -10.27 -2.02
N TRP A 64 3.31 -10.71 -3.11
CA TRP A 64 2.26 -9.96 -3.81
C TRP A 64 0.97 -9.84 -3.01
N HIS A 65 0.66 -10.84 -2.20
CA HIS A 65 -0.46 -10.76 -1.25
C HIS A 65 -0.19 -9.70 -0.18
N THR A 66 1.03 -9.69 0.38
CA THR A 66 1.47 -8.66 1.33
C THR A 66 1.33 -7.26 0.72
N CYS A 67 1.81 -7.05 -0.51
CA CYS A 67 1.66 -5.77 -1.22
C CYS A 67 0.18 -5.40 -1.42
N SER A 68 -0.67 -6.37 -1.75
CA SER A 68 -2.10 -6.15 -1.94
C SER A 68 -2.81 -5.75 -0.63
N MET A 69 -2.42 -6.36 0.49
CA MET A 69 -2.93 -5.98 1.81
C MET A 69 -2.47 -4.56 2.20
N MET A 70 -1.20 -4.25 1.94
CA MET A 70 -0.67 -2.88 2.14
C MET A 70 -1.47 -1.87 1.31
N MET A 71 -1.73 -2.17 0.04
CA MET A 71 -2.52 -1.32 -0.84
C MET A 71 -3.92 -1.08 -0.29
N ARG A 72 -4.60 -2.12 0.18
CA ARG A 72 -5.93 -1.99 0.77
C ARG A 72 -5.92 -1.06 1.99
N LEU A 73 -4.96 -1.21 2.87
CA LEU A 73 -4.81 -0.34 4.05
C LEU A 73 -4.58 1.13 3.65
N VAL A 74 -3.77 1.36 2.62
CA VAL A 74 -3.48 2.71 2.12
C VAL A 74 -4.70 3.33 1.44
N VAL A 75 -5.45 2.56 0.66
CA VAL A 75 -6.71 3.01 0.05
C VAL A 75 -7.71 3.42 1.13
N ASP A 76 -7.90 2.58 2.13
CA ASP A 76 -8.84 2.85 3.22
C ASP A 76 -8.41 4.06 4.07
N ALA A 77 -7.10 4.29 4.22
CA ALA A 77 -6.57 5.38 5.04
C ALA A 77 -6.70 6.76 4.37
N PHE A 78 -6.41 6.86 3.07
CA PHE A 78 -6.42 8.17 2.42
C PHE A 78 -6.68 8.16 0.91
N LEU A 79 -6.25 7.12 0.15
CA LEU A 79 -6.36 7.16 -1.31
C LEU A 79 -7.80 7.23 -1.80
N SER A 80 -8.74 6.58 -1.11
CA SER A 80 -10.16 6.63 -1.46
C SER A 80 -10.76 8.04 -1.39
N GLN A 81 -10.13 8.92 -0.62
CA GLN A 81 -10.53 10.32 -0.42
C GLN A 81 -9.53 11.30 -1.04
N SER A 82 -8.70 10.84 -1.95
CA SER A 82 -7.69 11.65 -2.62
C SER A 82 -8.01 11.88 -4.09
N ALA A 83 -7.43 12.92 -4.65
CA ALA A 83 -7.46 13.19 -6.09
C ALA A 83 -6.46 12.29 -6.85
N SER A 84 -6.40 11.01 -6.49
CA SER A 84 -5.50 10.04 -7.11
C SER A 84 -5.78 9.89 -8.60
N MET A 85 -4.74 9.92 -9.40
CA MET A 85 -4.77 9.73 -10.85
C MET A 85 -3.98 8.49 -11.27
N GLY A 86 -3.79 7.55 -10.34
CA GLY A 86 -3.02 6.34 -10.55
C GLY A 86 -1.53 6.50 -10.22
N SER A 87 -0.76 5.54 -10.64
CA SER A 87 0.67 5.49 -10.38
C SER A 87 1.45 5.24 -11.67
N PRO A 88 2.54 5.98 -11.93
CA PRO A 88 3.43 5.66 -13.05
C PRO A 88 4.32 4.44 -12.77
N GLY A 89 4.38 3.98 -11.54
CA GLY A 89 5.16 2.80 -11.19
C GLY A 89 5.63 2.77 -9.75
N ILE A 90 6.39 1.74 -9.45
CA ILE A 90 7.03 1.48 -8.17
C ILE A 90 8.53 1.41 -8.40
N GLU A 91 9.31 2.12 -7.58
CA GLU A 91 10.77 2.13 -7.71
C GLU A 91 11.41 0.91 -7.04
N GLU A 92 10.84 0.47 -5.90
CA GLU A 92 11.41 -0.64 -5.14
C GLU A 92 10.34 -1.32 -4.29
N ILE A 93 10.42 -2.64 -4.21
CA ILE A 93 9.71 -3.46 -3.23
C ILE A 93 10.75 -4.34 -2.53
N ARG A 94 10.67 -4.41 -1.20
CA ARG A 94 11.45 -5.36 -0.40
C ARG A 94 10.56 -6.13 0.54
N TRP A 95 10.68 -7.44 0.53
CA TRP A 95 10.08 -8.34 1.51
C TRP A 95 11.13 -8.67 2.55
N ILE A 96 10.97 -8.13 3.75
CA ILE A 96 11.98 -8.18 4.82
C ILE A 96 11.78 -9.40 5.70
N LYS A 97 10.51 -9.70 6.02
CA LYS A 97 10.11 -10.81 6.89
C LYS A 97 8.85 -11.47 6.35
N PRO A 98 8.76 -12.81 6.36
CA PRO A 98 7.53 -13.48 5.95
C PRO A 98 6.32 -13.03 6.77
N VAL A 99 5.19 -12.82 6.10
CA VAL A 99 3.89 -12.61 6.74
C VAL A 99 3.24 -13.97 6.92
N ARG A 100 2.87 -14.30 8.16
CA ARG A 100 2.33 -15.60 8.55
C ARG A 100 0.83 -15.51 8.83
N ALA A 101 0.17 -16.65 8.79
CA ALA A 101 -1.22 -16.75 9.23
C ALA A 101 -1.37 -16.22 10.68
N GLY A 102 -2.36 -15.37 10.87
CA GLY A 102 -2.62 -14.71 12.16
C GLY A 102 -1.84 -13.41 12.37
N ASP A 103 -0.90 -13.06 11.50
CA ASP A 103 -0.22 -11.77 11.58
C ASP A 103 -1.20 -10.62 11.31
N THR A 104 -1.00 -9.54 12.06
CA THR A 104 -1.72 -8.28 11.89
C THR A 104 -0.75 -7.23 11.38
N ILE A 105 -0.97 -6.73 10.19
CA ILE A 105 -0.10 -5.72 9.58
C ILE A 105 -0.74 -4.34 9.57
N SER A 106 0.09 -3.32 9.66
CA SER A 106 -0.25 -1.90 9.47
C SER A 106 0.84 -1.24 8.65
N VAL A 107 0.55 -0.10 8.06
CA VAL A 107 1.49 0.62 7.19
C VAL A 107 1.70 2.04 7.68
N GLN A 108 2.95 2.45 7.74
CA GLN A 108 3.34 3.85 7.86
C GLN A 108 3.78 4.36 6.48
N LEU A 109 3.27 5.51 6.11
CA LEU A 109 3.63 6.20 4.86
C LEU A 109 4.42 7.45 5.20
N THR A 110 5.54 7.66 4.52
CA THR A 110 6.33 8.87 4.63
C THR A 110 6.48 9.50 3.26
N VAL A 111 6.13 10.78 3.13
CA VAL A 111 6.34 11.54 1.90
C VAL A 111 7.83 11.82 1.74
N ARG A 112 8.43 11.30 0.67
CA ARG A 112 9.86 11.45 0.37
C ARG A 112 10.14 12.54 -0.64
N GLU A 113 9.28 12.66 -1.65
CA GLU A 113 9.42 13.67 -2.68
C GLU A 113 8.06 14.19 -3.11
N VAL A 114 8.02 15.46 -3.47
CA VAL A 114 6.87 16.17 -4.02
C VAL A 114 7.32 16.83 -5.31
N ARG A 115 6.81 16.35 -6.45
CA ARG A 115 7.24 16.80 -7.77
C ARG A 115 6.06 17.35 -8.56
N PRO A 116 5.91 18.66 -8.72
CA PRO A 116 4.93 19.22 -9.66
C PRO A 116 5.20 18.71 -11.08
N SER A 117 4.14 18.46 -11.84
CA SER A 117 4.29 18.11 -13.24
C SER A 117 4.79 19.32 -14.04
N ARG A 118 5.78 19.10 -14.91
CA ARG A 118 6.33 20.15 -15.77
C ARG A 118 5.44 20.46 -16.98
N SER A 119 4.70 19.44 -17.45
CA SER A 119 3.88 19.55 -18.66
C SER A 119 2.40 19.75 -18.38
N LYS A 120 1.93 19.40 -17.17
CA LYS A 120 0.53 19.42 -16.76
C LYS A 120 0.40 20.15 -15.43
N PRO A 121 -0.02 21.44 -15.42
CA PRO A 121 -0.05 22.23 -14.19
C PRO A 121 -1.13 21.80 -13.18
N ASP A 122 -2.04 20.92 -13.58
CA ASP A 122 -3.16 20.44 -12.76
C ASP A 122 -2.83 19.20 -11.91
N ARG A 123 -1.56 18.74 -11.89
CA ARG A 123 -1.13 17.51 -11.22
C ARG A 123 0.33 17.51 -10.81
N GLY A 124 0.67 16.55 -9.96
CA GLY A 124 2.03 16.25 -9.62
C GLY A 124 2.20 14.80 -9.18
N VAL A 125 3.44 14.41 -8.91
CA VAL A 125 3.83 13.06 -8.48
C VAL A 125 4.42 13.13 -7.08
N ILE A 126 4.00 12.21 -6.23
CA ILE A 126 4.50 12.02 -4.87
C ILE A 126 5.25 10.69 -4.80
N LEU A 127 6.47 10.71 -4.26
CA LEU A 127 7.16 9.50 -3.84
C LEU A 127 6.86 9.24 -2.38
N LEU A 128 6.23 8.09 -2.11
CA LEU A 128 5.90 7.63 -0.77
C LEU A 128 6.74 6.40 -0.42
N LEU A 129 7.34 6.41 0.76
CA LEU A 129 7.89 5.22 1.39
C LEU A 129 6.79 4.57 2.24
N TRP A 130 6.44 3.34 1.93
CA TRP A 130 5.48 2.52 2.66
C TRP A 130 6.26 1.52 3.50
N GLU A 131 6.02 1.50 4.78
CA GLU A 131 6.69 0.59 5.72
C GLU A 131 5.62 -0.21 6.45
N ALA A 132 5.52 -1.50 6.12
CA ALA A 132 4.59 -2.42 6.78
C ALA A 132 5.27 -3.10 7.96
N SER A 133 4.56 -3.17 9.07
CA SER A 133 4.99 -3.87 10.28
C SER A 133 3.91 -4.85 10.75
N ASN A 134 4.33 -5.92 11.44
CA ASN A 134 3.42 -6.87 12.07
C ASN A 134 3.00 -6.39 13.48
N GLN A 135 2.25 -7.22 14.20
CA GLN A 135 1.75 -6.95 15.57
C GLN A 135 2.85 -6.75 16.61
N HIS A 136 4.07 -7.17 16.31
CA HIS A 136 5.23 -7.01 17.20
C HIS A 136 6.06 -5.77 16.86
N GLY A 137 5.62 -4.95 15.89
CA GLY A 137 6.39 -3.81 15.40
C GLY A 137 7.57 -4.19 14.51
N GLU A 138 7.64 -5.44 14.06
CA GLU A 138 8.71 -5.91 13.20
C GLU A 138 8.41 -5.53 11.74
N PRO A 139 9.38 -4.96 11.00
CA PRO A 139 9.18 -4.64 9.59
C PRO A 139 9.01 -5.92 8.76
N VAL A 140 7.99 -5.95 7.91
CA VAL A 140 7.70 -7.11 7.03
C VAL A 140 7.91 -6.78 5.56
N ALA A 141 7.64 -5.56 5.13
CA ALA A 141 7.84 -5.15 3.75
C ALA A 141 7.98 -3.63 3.65
N THR A 142 8.66 -3.18 2.60
CA THR A 142 8.71 -1.77 2.21
C THR A 142 8.42 -1.61 0.73
N ILE A 143 7.77 -0.50 0.38
CA ILE A 143 7.52 -0.11 -1.01
C ILE A 143 7.92 1.36 -1.18
N LYS A 144 8.72 1.66 -2.18
CA LYS A 144 8.91 3.03 -2.69
C LYS A 144 8.00 3.20 -3.89
N GLY A 145 6.86 3.82 -3.67
CA GLY A 145 5.79 3.94 -4.66
C GLY A 145 5.58 5.37 -5.11
N LEU A 146 5.36 5.53 -6.40
CA LEU A 146 4.98 6.80 -6.99
C LEU A 146 3.45 6.88 -7.08
N GLY A 147 2.88 8.02 -6.71
CA GLY A 147 1.46 8.30 -6.88
C GLY A 147 1.27 9.63 -7.60
N MET A 148 0.37 9.66 -8.56
CA MET A 148 -0.01 10.90 -9.24
C MET A 148 -1.30 11.44 -8.64
N PHE A 149 -1.30 12.73 -8.31
CA PHE A 149 -2.43 13.41 -7.68
C PHE A 149 -2.77 14.69 -8.41
N GLY A 150 -4.08 14.95 -8.53
CA GLY A 150 -4.57 16.22 -9.02
C GLY A 150 -4.36 17.35 -8.02
N CYS A 151 -4.09 18.55 -8.53
CA CYS A 151 -4.06 19.76 -7.72
C CYS A 151 -5.47 20.17 -7.31
N ARG A 152 -5.57 20.94 -6.23
CA ARG A 152 -6.83 21.52 -5.79
C ARG A 152 -7.39 22.42 -6.89
N PRO A 153 -8.67 22.29 -7.28
CA PRO A 153 -9.26 23.18 -8.26
C PRO A 153 -9.23 24.64 -7.77
N ALA A 154 -9.00 25.56 -8.69
CA ALA A 154 -9.10 26.98 -8.38
C ALA A 154 -10.53 27.29 -7.90
N PRO A 155 -10.71 28.27 -6.95
CA PRO A 155 -12.03 28.72 -6.55
C PRO A 155 -12.80 29.16 -7.78
N SER A 156 -14.08 28.72 -7.91
CA SER A 156 -14.96 29.23 -8.96
C SER A 156 -15.13 30.72 -8.76
N SER A 157 -14.75 31.53 -9.76
CA SER A 157 -15.12 32.95 -9.80
C SER A 157 -16.62 33.04 -9.95
N LEU A 158 -17.29 33.54 -8.93
CA LEU A 158 -18.69 33.96 -9.00
C LEU A 158 -18.78 35.29 -9.76
#